data_169f22ba143a2a152517145de04b3adb
#
_entry.id   169f22ba143a2a152517145de04b3adb
#
_cell.length_a   1.000
_cell.length_b   1.000
_cell.length_c   1.000
_cell.angle_alpha   90.00
_cell.angle_beta   90.00
_cell.angle_gamma   90.00
#
_symmetry.space_group_name_H-M   'P 1'
#
loop_
_entity.id
_entity.type
_entity.pdbx_description
1 polymer ?
#
loop_
_entity_poly.entity_id
_entity_poly.type
_entity_poly.pdbx_seq_one_letter_code
_entity_poly.pdbx_strand_id
1 'polypeptide(L)'
;MNDSSQQRKSSGPLRNQFKRLTGSLLCRREVPIGRSKDVIGWWEARRIPFNLIVGIAGVLSCIVAGVVVLGSYFLGNGDFDLPDPPLFAVFGIILYAIAANVCFTGGWLTEIVVRKIWPREADRFAITSFSLGLIFSVLLTLTPGILLGIAGIFALLGHLFGIAHKPL
;
A
#
# COMPACT_ATOMS: atom_id res chain seq x y z
N MET A 1 8.10 47.74 25.54
CA MET A 1 7.79 46.42 26.07
C MET A 1 6.97 45.71 25.01
N ASN A 2 7.67 44.91 24.16
CA ASN A 2 7.05 44.25 23.03
C ASN A 2 7.21 42.72 23.30
N ASP A 3 6.14 42.15 23.83
CA ASP A 3 6.09 40.71 24.15
C ASP A 3 5.53 39.98 22.94
N SER A 4 6.44 39.62 22.04
CA SER A 4 6.15 38.72 20.94
C SER A 4 6.37 37.27 21.38
N SER A 5 5.42 36.75 22.18
CA SER A 5 5.32 35.33 22.49
C SER A 5 5.12 34.55 21.21
N GLN A 6 6.20 33.99 20.70
CA GLN A 6 6.23 33.04 19.61
C GLN A 6 5.36 31.83 19.96
N GLN A 7 4.18 31.80 19.39
CA GLN A 7 3.29 30.65 19.40
C GLN A 7 3.96 29.52 18.61
N ARG A 8 4.77 28.73 19.30
CA ARG A 8 5.39 27.51 18.79
C ARG A 8 4.29 26.49 18.50
N LYS A 9 3.73 26.55 17.28
CA LYS A 9 2.71 25.63 16.81
C LYS A 9 3.31 24.22 16.85
N SER A 10 2.99 23.46 17.89
CA SER A 10 3.33 22.05 18.06
C SER A 10 2.79 21.28 16.85
N SER A 11 3.67 20.94 15.93
CA SER A 11 3.33 20.06 14.82
C SER A 11 3.10 18.65 15.38
N GLY A 12 1.86 18.16 15.30
CA GLY A 12 1.47 16.84 15.85
C GLY A 12 2.34 15.69 15.34
N PRO A 13 2.40 14.59 16.09
CA PRO A 13 3.29 13.44 15.79
C PRO A 13 3.09 12.86 14.38
N LEU A 14 1.87 12.85 13.85
CA LEU A 14 1.55 12.40 12.50
C LEU A 14 2.21 13.27 11.42
N ARG A 15 2.25 14.59 11.62
CA ARG A 15 2.88 15.53 10.68
C ARG A 15 4.40 15.34 10.63
N ASN A 16 5.02 14.97 11.75
CA ASN A 16 6.45 14.71 11.82
C ASN A 16 6.81 13.35 11.20
N GLN A 17 5.95 12.33 11.34
CA GLN A 17 6.11 11.05 10.65
C GLN A 17 5.94 11.21 9.13
N PHE A 18 4.93 11.97 8.68
CA PHE A 18 4.74 12.25 7.27
C PHE A 18 5.92 13.03 6.66
N LYS A 19 6.48 14.01 7.40
CA LYS A 19 7.71 14.70 6.98
C LYS A 19 8.92 13.77 6.90
N ARG A 20 9.04 12.77 7.78
CA ARG A 20 10.10 11.76 7.70
C ARG A 20 9.95 10.85 6.49
N LEU A 21 8.72 10.43 6.17
CA LEU A 21 8.42 9.60 5.00
C LEU A 21 8.63 10.36 3.70
N THR A 22 8.17 11.61 3.62
CA THR A 22 8.36 12.46 2.41
C THR A 22 9.79 12.97 2.28
N GLY A 23 10.56 13.03 3.36
CA GLY A 23 12.01 13.32 3.35
C GLY A 23 12.89 12.11 3.07
N SER A 24 12.31 10.92 2.90
CA SER A 24 13.07 9.72 2.53
C SER A 24 13.71 9.86 1.15
N LEU A 25 14.77 9.10 0.89
CA LEU A 25 15.45 9.08 -0.41
C LEU A 25 14.50 8.79 -1.58
N LEU A 26 13.38 8.09 -1.31
CA LEU A 26 12.32 7.79 -2.29
C LEU A 26 11.56 9.04 -2.75
N CYS A 27 11.37 10.03 -1.87
CA CYS A 27 10.61 11.25 -2.17
C CYS A 27 11.49 12.46 -2.45
N ARG A 28 12.82 12.34 -2.26
CA ARG A 28 13.75 13.46 -2.46
C ARG A 28 13.82 13.86 -3.92
N ARG A 29 13.60 15.13 -4.18
CA ARG A 29 13.68 15.73 -5.51
C ARG A 29 14.82 16.73 -5.49
N GLU A 30 15.97 16.33 -6.04
CA GLU A 30 17.21 17.11 -5.96
C GLU A 30 17.38 18.15 -7.05
N VAL A 31 16.61 18.05 -8.14
CA VAL A 31 16.78 18.92 -9.32
C VAL A 31 15.44 19.56 -9.69
N PRO A 32 15.42 20.88 -9.96
CA PRO A 32 14.25 21.54 -10.53
C PRO A 32 13.92 20.91 -11.90
N ILE A 33 12.73 20.36 -12.03
CA ILE A 33 12.33 19.69 -13.27
C ILE A 33 11.81 20.74 -14.24
N GLY A 34 12.58 20.97 -15.31
CA GLY A 34 12.20 21.90 -16.38
C GLY A 34 11.50 21.25 -17.57
N ARG A 35 11.71 19.96 -17.79
CA ARG A 35 11.22 19.24 -18.98
C ARG A 35 10.38 18.03 -18.59
N SER A 36 9.41 17.66 -19.44
CA SER A 36 8.56 16.46 -19.24
C SER A 36 9.38 15.16 -19.13
N LYS A 37 10.52 15.08 -19.80
CA LYS A 37 11.44 13.94 -19.72
C LYS A 37 12.00 13.75 -18.31
N ASP A 38 12.25 14.82 -17.58
CA ASP A 38 12.79 14.77 -16.22
C ASP A 38 11.72 14.27 -15.24
N VAL A 39 10.43 14.61 -15.50
CA VAL A 39 9.28 14.04 -14.75
C VAL A 39 9.26 12.54 -14.91
N ILE A 40 9.26 12.05 -16.16
CA ILE A 40 9.23 10.60 -16.44
C ILE A 40 10.42 9.91 -15.77
N GLY A 41 11.64 10.46 -15.93
CA GLY A 41 12.84 9.88 -15.32
C GLY A 41 12.75 9.79 -13.79
N TRP A 42 12.16 10.79 -13.12
CA TRP A 42 11.96 10.78 -11.69
C TRP A 42 11.01 9.66 -11.24
N TRP A 43 9.91 9.44 -11.96
CA TRP A 43 8.95 8.38 -11.69
C TRP A 43 9.51 6.99 -12.01
N GLU A 44 10.14 6.83 -13.18
CA GLU A 44 10.69 5.53 -13.59
C GLU A 44 11.80 5.04 -12.64
N ALA A 45 12.62 5.94 -12.12
CA ALA A 45 13.62 5.58 -11.10
C ALA A 45 12.98 5.00 -9.80
N ARG A 46 11.70 5.29 -9.56
CA ARG A 46 10.94 4.82 -8.39
C ARG A 46 10.03 3.65 -8.66
N ARG A 47 9.91 3.23 -9.90
CA ARG A 47 9.10 2.06 -10.29
C ARG A 47 9.61 0.78 -9.65
N ILE A 48 10.92 0.57 -9.65
CA ILE A 48 11.53 -0.64 -9.05
C ILE A 48 11.26 -0.68 -7.53
N PRO A 49 11.62 0.33 -6.72
CA PRO A 49 11.32 0.32 -5.29
C PRO A 49 9.82 0.27 -4.98
N PHE A 50 8.96 0.91 -5.78
CA PHE A 50 7.51 0.80 -5.65
C PHE A 50 7.06 -0.66 -5.80
N ASN A 51 7.42 -1.32 -6.91
CA ASN A 51 7.05 -2.71 -7.17
C ASN A 51 7.63 -3.67 -6.12
N LEU A 52 8.85 -3.40 -5.63
CA LEU A 52 9.47 -4.21 -4.58
C LEU A 52 8.69 -4.11 -3.26
N ILE A 53 8.31 -2.90 -2.84
CA ILE A 53 7.53 -2.68 -1.60
C ILE A 53 6.16 -3.34 -1.70
N VAL A 54 5.45 -3.13 -2.81
CA VAL A 54 4.13 -3.75 -3.05
C VAL A 54 4.26 -5.28 -3.16
N GLY A 55 5.32 -5.77 -3.81
CA GLY A 55 5.61 -7.21 -3.91
C GLY A 55 5.86 -7.86 -2.55
N ILE A 56 6.66 -7.22 -1.67
CA ILE A 56 6.88 -7.69 -0.29
C ILE A 56 5.56 -7.73 0.48
N ALA A 57 4.72 -6.69 0.38
CA ALA A 57 3.40 -6.67 0.98
C ALA A 57 2.52 -7.83 0.47
N GLY A 58 2.59 -8.14 -0.83
CA GLY A 58 1.90 -9.27 -1.44
C GLY A 58 2.35 -10.62 -0.89
N VAL A 59 3.67 -10.83 -0.78
CA VAL A 59 4.24 -12.05 -0.18
C VAL A 59 3.78 -12.20 1.27
N LEU A 60 3.81 -11.13 2.07
CA LEU A 60 3.32 -11.16 3.45
C LEU A 60 1.83 -11.52 3.52
N SER A 61 1.00 -10.93 2.64
CA SER A 61 -0.41 -11.27 2.54
C SER A 61 -0.64 -12.75 2.20
N CYS A 62 0.12 -13.29 1.25
CA CYS A 62 0.08 -14.71 0.88
C CYS A 62 0.52 -15.64 2.03
N ILE A 63 1.56 -15.25 2.79
CA ILE A 63 2.01 -16.03 3.95
C ILE A 63 0.91 -16.10 5.00
N VAL A 64 0.27 -14.98 5.34
CA VAL A 64 -0.84 -14.96 6.30
C VAL A 64 -2.00 -15.83 5.82
N ALA A 65 -2.40 -15.69 4.55
CA ALA A 65 -3.44 -16.52 3.96
C ALA A 65 -3.08 -18.02 4.02
N GLY A 66 -1.85 -18.38 3.66
CA GLY A 66 -1.36 -19.75 3.72
C GLY A 66 -1.38 -20.34 5.13
N VAL A 67 -0.96 -19.56 6.14
CA VAL A 67 -1.01 -19.99 7.55
C VAL A 67 -2.44 -20.23 8.00
N VAL A 68 -3.39 -19.36 7.65
CA VAL A 68 -4.81 -19.53 8.01
C VAL A 68 -5.39 -20.78 7.36
N VAL A 69 -5.18 -20.97 6.06
CA VAL A 69 -5.67 -22.15 5.32
C VAL A 69 -5.07 -23.43 5.89
N LEU A 70 -3.77 -23.47 6.12
CA LEU A 70 -3.10 -24.63 6.69
C LEU A 70 -3.59 -24.91 8.12
N GLY A 71 -3.74 -23.86 8.94
CA GLY A 71 -4.28 -23.97 10.30
C GLY A 71 -5.70 -24.53 10.33
N SER A 72 -6.59 -24.07 9.45
CA SER A 72 -7.96 -24.59 9.35
C SER A 72 -8.00 -26.07 8.95
N TYR A 73 -7.10 -26.47 8.06
CA TYR A 73 -6.97 -27.88 7.69
C TYR A 73 -6.57 -28.77 8.88
N PHE A 74 -5.59 -28.36 9.68
CA PHE A 74 -5.15 -29.11 10.87
C PHE A 74 -6.17 -29.12 12.02
N LEU A 75 -7.01 -28.08 12.11
CA LEU A 75 -8.07 -27.98 13.12
C LEU A 75 -9.33 -28.76 12.74
N GLY A 76 -9.36 -29.43 11.58
CA GLY A 76 -10.50 -30.18 11.09
C GLY A 76 -11.69 -29.34 10.62
N ASN A 77 -11.55 -28.03 10.59
CA ASN A 77 -12.55 -27.09 10.06
C ASN A 77 -12.30 -26.89 8.55
N GLY A 78 -12.46 -27.96 7.75
CA GLY A 78 -12.15 -27.96 6.31
C GLY A 78 -12.95 -26.97 5.43
N ASP A 79 -13.68 -26.03 6.04
CA ASP A 79 -14.58 -25.09 5.35
C ASP A 79 -13.89 -23.87 4.73
N PHE A 80 -12.56 -23.72 4.86
CA PHE A 80 -11.81 -22.71 4.13
C PHE A 80 -11.41 -23.24 2.75
N ASP A 81 -12.39 -23.39 1.87
CA ASP A 81 -12.11 -23.62 0.47
C ASP A 81 -11.42 -22.40 -0.13
N LEU A 82 -10.17 -22.57 -0.56
CA LEU A 82 -9.56 -21.61 -1.47
C LEU A 82 -10.43 -21.53 -2.73
N PRO A 83 -10.62 -20.31 -3.28
CA PRO A 83 -11.37 -20.18 -4.52
C PRO A 83 -10.79 -21.13 -5.57
N ASP A 84 -11.55 -22.13 -5.90
CA ASP A 84 -11.19 -23.11 -6.93
C ASP A 84 -11.53 -22.56 -8.32
N PRO A 85 -10.64 -22.65 -9.27
CA PRO A 85 -9.30 -23.23 -9.22
C PRO A 85 -8.23 -22.20 -8.81
N PRO A 86 -7.04 -22.63 -8.30
CA PRO A 86 -5.94 -21.75 -7.88
C PRO A 86 -5.46 -20.82 -9.02
N LEU A 87 -5.81 -21.13 -10.26
CA LEU A 87 -5.60 -20.29 -11.43
C LEU A 87 -6.27 -18.92 -11.30
N PHE A 88 -7.44 -18.81 -10.68
CA PHE A 88 -8.10 -17.51 -10.46
C PHE A 88 -7.32 -16.61 -9.52
N ALA A 89 -6.67 -17.18 -8.50
CA ALA A 89 -5.82 -16.43 -7.58
C ALA A 89 -4.57 -15.89 -8.31
N VAL A 90 -3.92 -16.73 -9.11
CA VAL A 90 -2.75 -16.33 -9.92
C VAL A 90 -3.14 -15.26 -10.94
N PHE A 91 -4.27 -15.45 -11.65
CA PHE A 91 -4.79 -14.46 -12.59
C PHE A 91 -5.11 -13.12 -11.92
N GLY A 92 -5.72 -13.17 -10.73
CA GLY A 92 -6.00 -11.98 -9.93
C GLY A 92 -4.73 -11.22 -9.53
N ILE A 93 -3.66 -11.92 -9.12
CA ILE A 93 -2.36 -11.33 -8.79
C ILE A 93 -1.75 -10.65 -10.02
N ILE A 94 -1.78 -11.30 -11.18
CA ILE A 94 -1.24 -10.74 -12.44
C ILE A 94 -2.02 -9.49 -12.83
N LEU A 95 -3.36 -9.56 -12.81
CA LEU A 95 -4.23 -8.43 -13.15
C LEU A 95 -4.00 -7.25 -12.21
N TYR A 96 -3.87 -7.52 -10.90
CA TYR A 96 -3.53 -6.52 -9.91
C TYR A 96 -2.18 -5.87 -10.18
N ALA A 97 -1.15 -6.66 -10.47
CA ALA A 97 0.18 -6.13 -10.78
C ALA A 97 0.17 -5.23 -12.03
N ILE A 98 -0.59 -5.60 -13.06
CA ILE A 98 -0.78 -4.77 -14.26
C ILE A 98 -1.50 -3.46 -13.87
N ALA A 99 -2.61 -3.54 -13.13
CA ALA A 99 -3.38 -2.39 -12.70
C ALA A 99 -2.55 -1.41 -11.86
N ALA A 100 -1.76 -1.92 -10.91
CA ALA A 100 -0.87 -1.11 -10.09
C ALA A 100 0.18 -0.35 -10.94
N ASN A 101 0.75 -1.00 -11.95
CA ASN A 101 1.70 -0.35 -12.87
C ASN A 101 1.02 0.65 -13.81
N VAL A 102 -0.22 0.41 -14.24
CA VAL A 102 -1.02 1.38 -15.01
C VAL A 102 -1.32 2.61 -14.17
N CYS A 103 -1.76 2.42 -12.91
CA CYS A 103 -2.00 3.53 -11.98
C CYS A 103 -0.71 4.32 -11.69
N PHE A 104 0.42 3.64 -11.53
CA PHE A 104 1.73 4.27 -11.37
C PHE A 104 2.07 5.15 -12.58
N THR A 105 1.85 4.65 -13.79
CA THR A 105 2.04 5.41 -15.04
C THR A 105 1.10 6.61 -15.10
N GLY A 106 -0.16 6.46 -14.66
CA GLY A 106 -1.11 7.56 -14.51
C GLY A 106 -0.60 8.70 -13.62
N GLY A 107 0.21 8.38 -12.61
CA GLY A 107 0.80 9.36 -11.70
C GLY A 107 1.69 10.38 -12.41
N TRP A 108 2.63 9.96 -13.26
CA TRP A 108 3.49 10.90 -13.97
C TRP A 108 2.75 11.63 -15.11
N LEU A 109 1.75 10.99 -15.74
CA LEU A 109 0.87 11.66 -16.71
C LEU A 109 0.14 12.83 -16.05
N THR A 110 -0.46 12.58 -14.89
CA THR A 110 -1.18 13.60 -14.11
C THR A 110 -0.23 14.71 -13.68
N GLU A 111 0.99 14.39 -13.25
CA GLU A 111 1.99 15.42 -12.91
C GLU A 111 2.31 16.33 -14.09
N ILE A 112 2.48 15.77 -15.30
CA ILE A 112 2.75 16.57 -16.49
C ILE A 112 1.61 17.57 -16.75
N VAL A 113 0.35 17.13 -16.56
CA VAL A 113 -0.83 17.99 -16.70
C VAL A 113 -0.85 19.06 -15.61
N VAL A 114 -0.67 18.68 -14.35
CA VAL A 114 -0.63 19.59 -13.21
C VAL A 114 0.48 20.63 -13.39
N ARG A 115 1.64 20.22 -13.90
CA ARG A 115 2.77 21.14 -14.15
C ARG A 115 2.46 22.20 -15.21
N LYS A 116 1.61 21.89 -16.19
CA LYS A 116 1.14 22.87 -17.18
C LYS A 116 0.14 23.87 -16.61
N ILE A 117 -0.71 23.43 -15.67
CA ILE A 117 -1.81 24.24 -15.12
C ILE A 117 -1.34 25.01 -13.87
N TRP A 118 -0.62 24.32 -12.96
CA TRP A 118 -0.15 24.84 -11.67
C TRP A 118 1.34 24.53 -11.44
N PRO A 119 2.26 25.20 -12.15
CA PRO A 119 3.69 24.87 -12.09
C PRO A 119 4.31 24.99 -10.69
N ARG A 120 3.80 25.90 -9.85
CA ARG A 120 4.32 26.11 -8.47
C ARG A 120 3.99 24.99 -7.51
N GLU A 121 2.89 24.27 -7.73
CA GLU A 121 2.41 23.20 -6.84
C GLU A 121 2.79 21.81 -7.35
N ALA A 122 3.29 21.69 -8.57
CA ALA A 122 3.55 20.42 -9.25
C ALA A 122 4.55 19.53 -8.49
N ASP A 123 5.57 20.10 -7.85
CA ASP A 123 6.56 19.32 -7.09
C ASP A 123 5.97 18.74 -5.80
N ARG A 124 5.10 19.49 -5.12
CA ARG A 124 4.36 19.00 -3.95
C ARG A 124 3.35 17.93 -4.35
N PHE A 125 2.65 18.16 -5.47
CA PHE A 125 1.70 17.20 -6.02
C PHE A 125 2.37 15.86 -6.31
N ALA A 126 3.52 15.85 -6.99
CA ALA A 126 4.24 14.64 -7.33
C ALA A 126 4.61 13.80 -6.10
N ILE A 127 5.22 14.42 -5.09
CA ILE A 127 5.63 13.75 -3.86
C ILE A 127 4.41 13.22 -3.10
N THR A 128 3.35 14.02 -2.99
CA THR A 128 2.13 13.63 -2.28
C THR A 128 1.42 12.51 -3.02
N SER A 129 1.26 12.62 -4.33
CA SER A 129 0.60 11.61 -5.18
C SER A 129 1.35 10.28 -5.15
N PHE A 130 2.69 10.30 -5.26
CA PHE A 130 3.51 9.09 -5.13
C PHE A 130 3.36 8.44 -3.75
N SER A 131 3.45 9.23 -2.67
CA SER A 131 3.33 8.72 -1.30
C SER A 131 1.96 8.12 -1.02
N LEU A 132 0.89 8.81 -1.41
CA LEU A 132 -0.48 8.32 -1.26
C LEU A 132 -0.73 7.07 -2.10
N GLY A 133 -0.26 7.07 -3.36
CA GLY A 133 -0.37 5.92 -4.25
C GLY A 133 0.35 4.69 -3.69
N LEU A 134 1.57 4.87 -3.14
CA LEU A 134 2.31 3.79 -2.51
C LEU A 134 1.58 3.23 -1.28
N ILE A 135 1.14 4.12 -0.36
CA ILE A 135 0.41 3.71 0.86
C ILE A 135 -0.87 2.97 0.47
N PHE A 136 -1.65 3.53 -0.46
CA PHE A 136 -2.88 2.91 -0.94
C PHE A 136 -2.63 1.52 -1.54
N SER A 137 -1.61 1.38 -2.40
CA SER A 137 -1.24 0.10 -3.01
C SER A 137 -0.83 -0.94 -1.97
N VAL A 138 -0.04 -0.56 -0.96
CA VAL A 138 0.37 -1.45 0.12
C VAL A 138 -0.84 -1.89 0.96
N LEU A 139 -1.71 -0.96 1.36
CA LEU A 139 -2.90 -1.27 2.13
C LEU A 139 -3.83 -2.21 1.36
N LEU A 140 -4.07 -1.91 0.08
CA LEU A 140 -4.91 -2.75 -0.78
C LEU A 140 -4.33 -4.17 -0.93
N THR A 141 -3.01 -4.28 -1.07
CA THR A 141 -2.31 -5.57 -1.18
C THR A 141 -2.38 -6.38 0.12
N LEU A 142 -2.34 -5.72 1.27
CA LEU A 142 -2.42 -6.38 2.57
C LEU A 142 -3.86 -6.76 2.97
N THR A 143 -4.87 -6.10 2.39
CA THR A 143 -6.28 -6.30 2.74
C THR A 143 -6.71 -7.77 2.73
N PRO A 144 -6.45 -8.60 1.69
CA PRO A 144 -6.84 -10.00 1.70
C PRO A 144 -6.22 -10.79 2.85
N GLY A 145 -4.91 -10.59 3.10
CA GLY A 145 -4.22 -11.25 4.21
C GLY A 145 -4.76 -10.84 5.57
N ILE A 146 -5.06 -9.55 5.77
CA ILE A 146 -5.64 -9.04 7.02
C ILE A 146 -7.03 -9.63 7.25
N LEU A 147 -7.90 -9.61 6.24
CA LEU A 147 -9.25 -10.16 6.35
C LEU A 147 -9.24 -11.65 6.65
N LEU A 148 -8.43 -12.43 5.94
CA LEU A 148 -8.26 -13.85 6.22
C LEU A 148 -7.63 -14.09 7.58
N GLY A 149 -6.65 -13.30 7.99
CA GLY A 149 -6.05 -13.40 9.33
C GLY A 149 -7.07 -13.17 10.45
N ILE A 150 -7.92 -12.16 10.32
CA ILE A 150 -9.01 -11.89 11.27
C ILE A 150 -10.00 -13.07 11.31
N ALA A 151 -10.44 -13.55 10.14
CA ALA A 151 -11.34 -14.71 10.05
C ALA A 151 -10.73 -15.95 10.68
N GLY A 152 -9.44 -16.22 10.46
CA GLY A 152 -8.71 -17.33 11.07
C GLY A 152 -8.63 -17.24 12.60
N ILE A 153 -8.43 -16.04 13.16
CA ILE A 153 -8.44 -15.80 14.60
C ILE A 153 -9.83 -16.12 15.17
N PHE A 154 -10.91 -15.65 14.54
CA PHE A 154 -12.27 -15.98 14.99
C PHE A 154 -12.58 -17.47 14.91
N ALA A 155 -12.14 -18.15 13.85
CA ALA A 155 -12.30 -19.60 13.73
C ALA A 155 -11.55 -20.35 14.84
N LEU A 156 -10.31 -19.94 15.14
CA LEU A 156 -9.53 -20.52 16.23
C LEU A 156 -10.18 -20.33 17.60
N LEU A 157 -10.63 -19.11 17.88
CA LEU A 157 -11.35 -18.80 19.13
C LEU A 157 -12.64 -19.62 19.24
N GLY A 158 -13.42 -19.71 18.17
CA GLY A 158 -14.62 -20.57 18.13
C GLY A 158 -14.32 -22.03 18.45
N HIS A 159 -13.23 -22.56 17.93
CA HIS A 159 -12.76 -23.92 18.23
C HIS A 159 -12.34 -24.08 19.69
N LEU A 160 -11.55 -23.14 20.23
CA LEU A 160 -11.07 -23.19 21.62
C LEU A 160 -12.18 -23.05 22.65
N PHE A 161 -13.20 -22.24 22.36
CA PHE A 161 -14.34 -22.04 23.29
C PHE A 161 -15.50 -23.04 23.07
N GLY A 162 -15.34 -24.04 22.21
CA GLY A 162 -16.36 -25.04 21.92
C GLY A 162 -17.63 -24.46 21.26
N ILE A 163 -17.55 -23.25 20.71
CA ILE A 163 -18.67 -22.57 20.04
C ILE A 163 -18.81 -23.07 18.59
N ALA A 164 -17.81 -23.81 18.09
CA ALA A 164 -17.88 -24.44 16.78
C ALA A 164 -18.98 -25.50 16.79
N HIS A 165 -20.08 -25.18 16.14
CA HIS A 165 -21.23 -26.07 15.96
C HIS A 165 -20.78 -27.45 15.48
N LYS A 166 -21.20 -28.52 16.21
CA LYS A 166 -21.28 -29.86 15.62
C LYS A 166 -22.23 -29.74 14.42
N PRO A 167 -21.84 -30.18 13.21
CA PRO A 167 -22.80 -30.35 12.16
C PRO A 167 -23.84 -31.36 12.59
N LEU A 168 -25.13 -31.01 12.46
CA LEU A 168 -26.27 -31.92 12.57
C LEU A 168 -26.22 -32.95 11.44
#